data_30ec531e35844ca1b125be44e2842db2
#
_entry.id   30ec531e35844ca1b125be44e2842db2
#
_cell.length_a   1.000
_cell.length_b   1.000
_cell.length_c   1.000
_cell.angle_alpha   90.00
_cell.angle_beta   90.00
_cell.angle_gamma   90.00
#
_symmetry.space_group_name_H-M   'P 1'
#
loop_
_entity.id
_entity.type
_entity.pdbx_description
1 polymer ?
#
loop_
_entity_poly.entity_id
_entity_poly.type
_entity_poly.pdbx_seq_one_letter_code
_entity_poly.pdbx_strand_id
1 'polypeptide(L)'
;KRQANLRLDQPNRAIIPGDIVASQLVQRISKPASDALAMPPADFHKTITPAQKDTLRRWIGEGATYQKHWAYEVPVKPVVPKGKHPVDFLVQRRLAEIGLQPSPQADRHTLIRRLSFDLTGLPPTYAEVQAFINDKSPNAYENLVDRLLASPHYGEKMAQHWLDVVRFADTIGYHSDTPRNIYPYRDYVIKAFNTNKPFDRFTREQLAGDILPDANQETKVGSAFNRLLLTTEEGGAQAKDYEARYLTDRVRAVGTVWLGQTTACAQCHDHKFDPISTRDFYTLGAFFADIEEGIIAAREPGMPVVDEANEKAIAAVDARIAAAEAKVK
;
A
#
# COMPACT_ATOMS: atom_id res chain seq x y z
N LYS A 1 0.58 -11.14 24.78
CA LYS A 1 1.40 -12.31 25.14
C LYS A 1 0.47 -13.48 25.43
N ARG A 2 0.73 -14.63 24.86
CA ARG A 2 0.07 -15.89 25.20
C ARG A 2 0.70 -16.39 26.51
N GLN A 3 0.03 -16.18 27.62
CA GLN A 3 0.52 -16.61 28.93
C GLN A 3 -0.36 -17.70 29.50
N ALA A 4 0.23 -18.64 30.25
CA ALA A 4 -0.46 -19.70 30.96
C ALA A 4 -1.45 -20.52 30.09
N ASN A 5 -1.09 -20.76 28.81
CA ASN A 5 -1.87 -21.53 27.84
C ASN A 5 -3.28 -20.97 27.54
N LEU A 6 -3.58 -19.72 27.85
CA LEU A 6 -4.84 -19.07 27.50
C LEU A 6 -4.70 -18.30 26.18
N ARG A 7 -5.55 -18.63 25.21
CA ARG A 7 -5.65 -17.98 23.90
C ARG A 7 -7.04 -17.40 23.71
N LEU A 8 -7.17 -16.09 23.87
CA LEU A 8 -8.44 -15.38 23.64
C LEU A 8 -8.70 -15.12 22.15
N ASP A 9 -7.69 -15.25 21.32
CA ASP A 9 -7.79 -15.18 19.86
C ASP A 9 -8.35 -16.46 19.21
N GLN A 10 -8.50 -17.52 20.00
CA GLN A 10 -9.13 -18.78 19.59
C GLN A 10 -10.30 -19.09 20.55
N PRO A 11 -11.53 -18.76 20.18
CA PRO A 11 -12.67 -18.84 21.08
C PRO A 11 -12.84 -20.23 21.71
N ASN A 12 -12.76 -21.27 20.93
CA ASN A 12 -13.04 -22.65 21.36
C ASN A 12 -12.06 -23.27 22.38
N ARG A 13 -11.01 -22.56 22.78
CA ARG A 13 -10.02 -23.04 23.76
C ARG A 13 -10.09 -22.32 25.11
N ALA A 14 -10.45 -21.05 25.12
CA ALA A 14 -10.46 -20.21 26.32
C ALA A 14 -11.88 -19.82 26.72
N ILE A 15 -12.79 -19.80 25.76
CA ILE A 15 -14.18 -19.39 25.88
C ILE A 15 -15.03 -20.46 25.20
N ILE A 16 -15.99 -21.00 25.96
CA ILE A 16 -16.97 -21.96 25.45
C ILE A 16 -18.27 -21.19 25.23
N PRO A 17 -18.69 -20.96 23.97
CA PRO A 17 -19.92 -20.23 23.69
C PRO A 17 -21.13 -20.82 24.41
N GLY A 18 -21.87 -19.97 25.12
CA GLY A 18 -23.05 -20.38 25.92
C GLY A 18 -22.73 -20.97 27.29
N ASP A 19 -21.48 -21.40 27.54
CA ASP A 19 -21.11 -22.00 28.85
C ASP A 19 -20.20 -21.07 29.66
N ILE A 20 -20.81 -20.31 30.58
CA ILE A 20 -20.10 -19.35 31.43
C ILE A 20 -19.18 -20.09 32.43
N VAL A 21 -19.60 -21.27 32.93
CA VAL A 21 -18.90 -21.98 34.00
C VAL A 21 -17.67 -22.70 33.49
N ALA A 22 -17.76 -23.37 32.34
CA ALA A 22 -16.65 -24.08 31.71
C ALA A 22 -15.65 -23.15 31.04
N SER A 23 -16.00 -21.89 30.78
CA SER A 23 -15.12 -20.92 30.13
C SER A 23 -13.94 -20.51 31.02
N GLN A 24 -12.71 -20.86 30.61
CA GLN A 24 -11.49 -20.56 31.39
C GLN A 24 -11.29 -19.06 31.63
N LEU A 25 -11.72 -18.20 30.72
CA LEU A 25 -11.69 -16.76 30.92
C LEU A 25 -12.43 -16.37 32.20
N VAL A 26 -13.68 -16.84 32.38
CA VAL A 26 -14.50 -16.51 33.54
C VAL A 26 -13.88 -17.06 34.80
N GLN A 27 -13.42 -18.31 34.76
CA GLN A 27 -12.73 -18.93 35.89
C GLN A 27 -11.53 -18.08 36.34
N ARG A 28 -10.69 -17.62 35.45
CA ARG A 28 -9.48 -16.86 35.77
C ARG A 28 -9.73 -15.42 36.23
N ILE A 29 -10.70 -14.71 35.63
CA ILE A 29 -11.07 -13.35 36.09
C ILE A 29 -11.81 -13.34 37.43
N SER A 30 -12.31 -14.51 37.88
CA SER A 30 -12.99 -14.66 39.15
C SER A 30 -12.08 -15.08 40.30
N LYS A 31 -10.82 -15.45 40.00
CA LYS A 31 -9.85 -15.85 41.03
C LYS A 31 -9.32 -14.64 41.81
N PRO A 32 -8.92 -14.85 43.09
CA PRO A 32 -8.27 -13.82 43.88
C PRO A 32 -6.91 -13.45 43.26
N ALA A 33 -6.47 -12.20 43.40
CA ALA A 33 -5.24 -11.70 42.80
C ALA A 33 -3.96 -12.46 43.22
N SER A 34 -4.01 -13.19 44.34
CA SER A 34 -2.94 -14.06 44.85
C SER A 34 -2.82 -15.41 44.11
N ASP A 35 -3.81 -15.78 43.33
CA ASP A 35 -3.77 -17.04 42.56
C ASP A 35 -2.88 -16.86 41.31
N ALA A 36 -1.97 -17.81 41.08
CA ALA A 36 -1.04 -17.78 39.93
C ALA A 36 -1.74 -17.79 38.57
N LEU A 37 -2.99 -18.21 38.51
CA LEU A 37 -3.83 -18.22 37.31
C LEU A 37 -4.82 -17.04 37.25
N ALA A 38 -4.75 -16.10 38.23
CA ALA A 38 -5.61 -14.93 38.22
C ALA A 38 -5.38 -14.08 36.96
N MET A 39 -6.44 -13.45 36.46
CA MET A 39 -6.39 -12.61 35.29
C MET A 39 -7.15 -11.30 35.58
N PRO A 40 -6.50 -10.14 35.39
CA PRO A 40 -5.07 -9.93 35.03
C PRO A 40 -4.11 -10.43 36.12
N PRO A 41 -2.87 -10.82 35.78
CA PRO A 41 -1.83 -11.10 36.77
C PRO A 41 -1.53 -9.88 37.64
N ALA A 42 -1.16 -10.10 38.92
CA ALA A 42 -0.95 -9.03 39.91
C ALA A 42 0.13 -8.01 39.45
N ASP A 43 1.19 -8.47 38.84
CA ASP A 43 2.32 -7.67 38.31
C ASP A 43 1.94 -6.73 37.14
N PHE A 44 0.77 -6.89 36.55
CA PHE A 44 0.27 -5.97 35.50
C PHE A 44 -0.40 -4.72 36.09
N HIS A 45 -0.62 -4.66 37.41
CA HIS A 45 -1.26 -3.52 38.08
C HIS A 45 -2.60 -3.10 37.45
N LYS A 46 -3.35 -4.06 36.88
CA LYS A 46 -4.67 -3.85 36.28
C LYS A 46 -5.73 -4.66 36.98
N THR A 47 -6.90 -4.07 37.14
CA THR A 47 -8.08 -4.73 37.73
C THR A 47 -9.23 -4.76 36.75
N ILE A 48 -10.07 -5.78 36.85
CA ILE A 48 -11.35 -5.86 36.13
C ILE A 48 -12.45 -5.57 37.12
N THR A 49 -13.27 -4.55 36.84
CA THR A 49 -14.40 -4.19 37.73
C THR A 49 -15.50 -5.26 37.71
N PRO A 50 -16.36 -5.35 38.74
CA PRO A 50 -17.52 -6.26 38.74
C PRO A 50 -18.38 -6.09 37.47
N ALA A 51 -18.69 -4.88 37.06
CA ALA A 51 -19.47 -4.60 35.86
C ALA A 51 -18.82 -5.15 34.59
N GLN A 52 -17.49 -5.05 34.47
CA GLN A 52 -16.74 -5.64 33.34
C GLN A 52 -16.79 -7.17 33.36
N LYS A 53 -16.68 -7.78 34.53
CA LYS A 53 -16.81 -9.23 34.69
C LYS A 53 -18.22 -9.72 34.29
N ASP A 54 -19.25 -8.98 34.68
CA ASP A 54 -20.64 -9.29 34.33
C ASP A 54 -20.91 -9.12 32.83
N THR A 55 -20.30 -8.11 32.21
CA THR A 55 -20.36 -7.94 30.75
C THR A 55 -19.74 -9.12 30.02
N LEU A 56 -18.57 -9.60 30.45
CA LEU A 56 -17.91 -10.76 29.84
C LEU A 56 -18.74 -12.06 30.06
N ARG A 57 -19.32 -12.24 31.26
CA ARG A 57 -20.19 -13.39 31.55
C ARG A 57 -21.42 -13.40 30.66
N ARG A 58 -22.10 -12.24 30.52
CA ARG A 58 -23.27 -12.09 29.66
C ARG A 58 -22.95 -12.38 28.23
N TRP A 59 -21.86 -11.78 27.68
CA TRP A 59 -21.40 -12.04 26.32
C TRP A 59 -21.14 -13.52 26.05
N ILE A 60 -20.51 -14.23 26.99
CA ILE A 60 -20.29 -15.68 26.85
C ILE A 60 -21.61 -16.42 26.86
N GLY A 61 -22.54 -16.08 27.79
CA GLY A 61 -23.86 -16.69 27.86
C GLY A 61 -24.70 -16.47 26.60
N GLU A 62 -24.53 -15.35 25.94
CA GLU A 62 -25.17 -15.00 24.65
C GLU A 62 -24.50 -15.68 23.44
N GLY A 63 -23.52 -16.56 23.65
CA GLY A 63 -22.86 -17.34 22.59
C GLY A 63 -21.50 -16.83 22.16
N ALA A 64 -20.92 -15.86 22.87
CA ALA A 64 -19.53 -15.34 22.64
C ALA A 64 -19.19 -15.05 21.17
N THR A 65 -20.11 -14.42 20.44
CA THR A 65 -19.93 -14.11 19.03
C THR A 65 -18.76 -13.14 18.86
N TYR A 66 -17.74 -13.55 18.12
CA TYR A 66 -16.62 -12.70 17.73
C TYR A 66 -16.96 -11.95 16.46
N GLN A 67 -16.86 -10.63 16.52
CA GLN A 67 -16.92 -9.81 15.32
C GLN A 67 -15.55 -9.82 14.66
N LYS A 68 -15.53 -10.07 13.34
CA LYS A 68 -14.31 -9.91 12.55
C LYS A 68 -13.88 -8.44 12.53
N HIS A 69 -12.59 -8.21 12.43
CA HIS A 69 -12.09 -6.85 12.24
C HIS A 69 -12.53 -6.33 10.88
N TRP A 70 -13.07 -5.12 10.84
CA TRP A 70 -13.67 -4.51 9.64
C TRP A 70 -12.72 -4.47 8.42
N ALA A 71 -11.39 -4.38 8.66
CA ALA A 71 -10.39 -4.37 7.58
C ALA A 71 -10.28 -5.71 6.81
N TYR A 72 -10.83 -6.81 7.37
CA TYR A 72 -10.84 -8.14 6.77
C TYR A 72 -12.24 -8.61 6.36
N GLU A 73 -13.20 -7.68 6.38
CA GLU A 73 -14.54 -7.95 5.86
C GLU A 73 -14.68 -7.33 4.47
N VAL A 74 -15.44 -8.02 3.61
CA VAL A 74 -15.72 -7.50 2.27
C VAL A 74 -16.56 -6.22 2.42
N PRO A 75 -16.12 -5.08 1.82
CA PRO A 75 -16.88 -3.84 1.91
C PRO A 75 -18.28 -3.99 1.34
N VAL A 76 -19.28 -3.56 2.12
CA VAL A 76 -20.68 -3.53 1.67
C VAL A 76 -21.01 -2.11 1.23
N LYS A 77 -21.52 -1.97 0.00
CA LYS A 77 -21.91 -0.67 -0.56
C LYS A 77 -23.07 -0.09 0.28
N PRO A 78 -22.91 1.08 0.89
CA PRO A 78 -23.96 1.70 1.66
C PRO A 78 -25.12 2.15 0.76
N VAL A 79 -26.34 2.11 1.30
CA VAL A 79 -27.51 2.66 0.60
C VAL A 79 -27.45 4.19 0.69
N VAL A 80 -27.45 4.82 -0.47
CA VAL A 80 -27.47 6.29 -0.59
C VAL A 80 -28.79 6.70 -1.21
N PRO A 81 -29.49 7.73 -0.67
CA PRO A 81 -30.75 8.22 -1.23
C PRO A 81 -30.55 8.72 -2.67
N LYS A 82 -31.56 8.49 -3.51
CA LYS A 82 -31.54 8.93 -4.92
C LYS A 82 -31.32 10.47 -4.98
N GLY A 83 -30.43 10.90 -5.87
CA GLY A 83 -30.08 12.31 -6.07
C GLY A 83 -29.09 12.90 -5.09
N LYS A 84 -28.55 12.11 -4.17
CA LYS A 84 -27.44 12.52 -3.29
C LYS A 84 -26.11 11.98 -3.82
N HIS A 85 -25.07 12.82 -3.76
CA HIS A 85 -23.71 12.32 -4.01
C HIS A 85 -23.27 11.44 -2.83
N PRO A 86 -22.74 10.21 -3.08
CA PRO A 86 -22.42 9.26 -2.00
C PRO A 86 -21.47 9.82 -0.95
N VAL A 87 -20.40 10.49 -1.37
CA VAL A 87 -19.41 11.07 -0.45
C VAL A 87 -20.06 12.12 0.45
N ASP A 88 -20.81 13.06 -0.13
CA ASP A 88 -21.48 14.11 0.63
C ASP A 88 -22.49 13.54 1.62
N PHE A 89 -23.26 12.54 1.20
CA PHE A 89 -24.24 11.89 2.08
C PHE A 89 -23.55 11.23 3.29
N LEU A 90 -22.46 10.49 3.05
CA LEU A 90 -21.75 9.80 4.13
C LEU A 90 -21.07 10.77 5.09
N VAL A 91 -20.43 11.82 4.55
CA VAL A 91 -19.76 12.86 5.35
C VAL A 91 -20.78 13.64 6.17
N GLN A 92 -21.88 14.11 5.55
CA GLN A 92 -22.92 14.86 6.24
C GLN A 92 -23.63 14.04 7.32
N ARG A 93 -23.86 12.73 7.07
CA ARG A 93 -24.39 11.81 8.08
C ARG A 93 -23.49 11.77 9.31
N ARG A 94 -22.17 11.60 9.09
CA ARG A 94 -21.20 11.57 10.20
C ARG A 94 -21.12 12.89 10.95
N LEU A 95 -21.15 14.02 10.26
CA LEU A 95 -21.19 15.34 10.89
C LEU A 95 -22.42 15.51 11.76
N ALA A 96 -23.61 15.12 11.26
CA ALA A 96 -24.85 15.19 12.02
C ALA A 96 -24.82 14.32 13.30
N GLU A 97 -24.24 13.11 13.25
CA GLU A 97 -24.07 12.22 14.42
C GLU A 97 -23.28 12.88 15.56
N ILE A 98 -22.36 13.78 15.24
CA ILE A 98 -21.51 14.49 16.22
C ILE A 98 -21.92 15.96 16.41
N GLY A 99 -23.09 16.36 15.91
CA GLY A 99 -23.66 17.70 16.09
C GLY A 99 -22.95 18.80 15.30
N LEU A 100 -22.21 18.47 14.23
CA LEU A 100 -21.53 19.43 13.38
C LEU A 100 -22.26 19.65 12.05
N GLN A 101 -22.03 20.80 11.44
CA GLN A 101 -22.49 21.16 10.10
C GLN A 101 -21.27 21.39 9.18
N PRO A 102 -21.39 21.13 7.87
CA PRO A 102 -20.33 21.48 6.93
C PRO A 102 -20.11 23.00 6.89
N SER A 103 -18.86 23.41 6.71
CA SER A 103 -18.52 24.81 6.48
C SER A 103 -19.14 25.31 5.15
N PRO A 104 -19.39 26.62 5.01
CA PRO A 104 -19.77 27.20 3.73
C PRO A 104 -18.72 26.94 2.65
N GLN A 105 -19.16 26.95 1.40
CA GLN A 105 -18.24 26.86 0.26
C GLN A 105 -17.22 28.01 0.30
N ALA A 106 -15.96 27.68 0.05
CA ALA A 106 -14.90 28.67 -0.04
C ALA A 106 -15.08 29.61 -1.25
N ASP A 107 -14.53 30.82 -1.16
CA ASP A 107 -14.49 31.76 -2.28
C ASP A 107 -13.64 31.24 -3.45
N ARG A 108 -13.79 31.84 -4.63
CA ARG A 108 -13.13 31.39 -5.86
C ARG A 108 -11.61 31.48 -5.81
N HIS A 109 -11.03 32.46 -5.12
CA HIS A 109 -9.58 32.55 -4.95
C HIS A 109 -9.05 31.37 -4.13
N THR A 110 -9.73 31.06 -3.05
CA THR A 110 -9.39 29.90 -2.19
C THR A 110 -9.59 28.58 -2.93
N LEU A 111 -10.67 28.44 -3.72
CA LEU A 111 -10.93 27.20 -4.47
C LEU A 111 -9.86 26.93 -5.51
N ILE A 112 -9.51 27.89 -6.39
CA ILE A 112 -8.50 27.66 -7.41
C ILE A 112 -7.13 27.36 -6.77
N ARG A 113 -6.78 28.07 -5.70
CA ARG A 113 -5.52 27.82 -4.99
C ARG A 113 -5.47 26.38 -4.44
N ARG A 114 -6.51 25.94 -3.74
CA ARG A 114 -6.58 24.58 -3.19
C ARG A 114 -6.50 23.52 -4.28
N LEU A 115 -7.34 23.63 -5.31
CA LEU A 115 -7.35 22.67 -6.42
C LEU A 115 -6.01 22.57 -7.13
N SER A 116 -5.35 23.70 -7.39
CA SER A 116 -4.03 23.70 -8.05
C SER A 116 -2.99 22.95 -7.21
N PHE A 117 -2.90 23.22 -5.91
CA PHE A 117 -1.98 22.50 -5.03
C PHE A 117 -2.35 21.03 -4.84
N ASP A 118 -3.62 20.71 -4.74
CA ASP A 118 -4.07 19.33 -4.53
C ASP A 118 -3.84 18.46 -5.77
N LEU A 119 -4.09 19.00 -6.97
CA LEU A 119 -4.02 18.23 -8.21
C LEU A 119 -2.66 18.32 -8.91
N THR A 120 -1.96 19.46 -8.82
CA THR A 120 -0.69 19.65 -9.55
C THR A 120 0.51 19.91 -8.64
N GLY A 121 0.28 20.19 -7.35
CA GLY A 121 1.34 20.58 -6.42
C GLY A 121 1.91 21.99 -6.67
N LEU A 122 1.37 22.73 -7.62
CA LEU A 122 1.86 24.03 -8.06
C LEU A 122 0.82 25.15 -7.78
N PRO A 123 1.27 26.40 -7.48
CA PRO A 123 0.38 27.51 -7.38
C PRO A 123 -0.22 27.88 -8.75
N PRO A 124 -1.47 28.34 -8.83
CA PRO A 124 -2.00 28.87 -10.07
C PRO A 124 -1.30 30.17 -10.46
N THR A 125 -1.15 30.42 -11.74
CA THR A 125 -0.69 31.70 -12.24
C THR A 125 -1.74 32.81 -12.05
N TYR A 126 -1.32 34.05 -12.05
CA TYR A 126 -2.26 35.19 -11.96
C TYR A 126 -3.31 35.15 -13.07
N ALA A 127 -2.92 34.82 -14.29
CA ALA A 127 -3.83 34.73 -15.44
C ALA A 127 -4.91 33.65 -15.22
N GLU A 128 -4.54 32.49 -14.70
CA GLU A 128 -5.48 31.41 -14.38
C GLU A 128 -6.45 31.79 -13.25
N VAL A 129 -5.95 32.49 -12.24
CA VAL A 129 -6.81 33.02 -11.17
C VAL A 129 -7.85 33.98 -11.75
N GLN A 130 -7.43 34.96 -12.57
CA GLN A 130 -8.34 35.92 -13.19
C GLN A 130 -9.34 35.25 -14.13
N ALA A 131 -8.90 34.27 -14.93
CA ALA A 131 -9.79 33.50 -15.79
C ALA A 131 -10.87 32.78 -15.01
N PHE A 132 -10.52 32.09 -13.94
CA PHE A 132 -11.51 31.37 -13.11
C PHE A 132 -12.47 32.29 -12.35
N ILE A 133 -11.98 33.42 -11.80
CA ILE A 133 -12.83 34.38 -11.08
C ILE A 133 -13.85 35.02 -12.02
N ASN A 134 -13.47 35.34 -13.23
CA ASN A 134 -14.30 35.97 -14.23
C ASN A 134 -15.21 35.00 -15.00
N ASP A 135 -14.96 33.71 -14.94
CA ASP A 135 -15.81 32.69 -15.57
C ASP A 135 -17.17 32.61 -14.86
N LYS A 136 -18.23 32.99 -15.55
CA LYS A 136 -19.62 33.00 -15.04
C LYS A 136 -20.39 31.76 -15.51
N SER A 137 -19.74 30.80 -16.15
CA SER A 137 -20.41 29.56 -16.58
C SER A 137 -20.86 28.74 -15.37
N PRO A 138 -21.97 28.00 -15.49
CA PRO A 138 -22.45 27.15 -14.40
C PRO A 138 -21.46 26.04 -14.04
N ASN A 139 -20.62 25.62 -14.97
CA ASN A 139 -19.64 24.54 -14.83
C ASN A 139 -18.19 25.06 -14.64
N ALA A 140 -18.01 26.33 -14.22
CA ALA A 140 -16.69 26.92 -14.07
C ALA A 140 -15.76 26.11 -13.15
N TYR A 141 -16.30 25.52 -12.09
CA TYR A 141 -15.54 24.71 -11.14
C TYR A 141 -15.12 23.36 -11.78
N GLU A 142 -16.04 22.66 -12.42
CA GLU A 142 -15.82 21.40 -13.10
C GLU A 142 -14.81 21.58 -14.24
N ASN A 143 -14.94 22.62 -15.04
CA ASN A 143 -14.00 22.96 -16.10
C ASN A 143 -12.58 23.21 -15.56
N LEU A 144 -12.45 23.85 -14.38
CA LEU A 144 -11.18 24.03 -13.71
C LEU A 144 -10.58 22.68 -13.27
N VAL A 145 -11.39 21.80 -12.69
CA VAL A 145 -10.95 20.46 -12.27
C VAL A 145 -10.47 19.67 -13.48
N ASP A 146 -11.24 19.60 -14.54
CA ASP A 146 -10.91 18.88 -15.77
C ASP A 146 -9.59 19.39 -16.39
N ARG A 147 -9.40 20.70 -16.42
CA ARG A 147 -8.16 21.32 -16.92
C ARG A 147 -6.95 20.91 -16.08
N LEU A 148 -7.08 20.90 -14.75
CA LEU A 148 -5.98 20.52 -13.85
C LEU A 148 -5.68 19.02 -13.93
N LEU A 149 -6.70 18.17 -14.05
CA LEU A 149 -6.54 16.73 -14.27
C LEU A 149 -5.87 16.40 -15.60
N ALA A 150 -6.07 17.21 -16.63
CA ALA A 150 -5.41 17.07 -17.95
C ALA A 150 -3.98 17.62 -17.96
N SER A 151 -3.52 18.27 -16.90
CA SER A 151 -2.16 18.79 -16.80
C SER A 151 -1.14 17.65 -16.61
N PRO A 152 0.03 17.67 -17.28
CA PRO A 152 1.10 16.70 -17.03
C PRO A 152 1.57 16.71 -15.57
N HIS A 153 1.45 17.84 -14.88
CA HIS A 153 1.82 17.99 -13.48
C HIS A 153 0.89 17.21 -12.51
N TYR A 154 -0.30 16.77 -12.98
CA TYR A 154 -1.15 15.89 -12.20
C TYR A 154 -0.47 14.55 -11.93
N GLY A 155 0.08 13.91 -12.96
CA GLY A 155 0.82 12.66 -12.80
C GLY A 155 2.07 12.82 -11.95
N GLU A 156 2.82 13.93 -12.11
CA GLU A 156 3.99 14.23 -11.29
C GLU A 156 3.60 14.35 -9.81
N LYS A 157 2.50 15.06 -9.50
CA LYS A 157 1.99 15.21 -8.13
C LYS A 157 1.53 13.89 -7.53
N MET A 158 0.76 13.12 -8.26
CA MET A 158 0.24 11.83 -7.76
C MET A 158 1.36 10.78 -7.63
N ALA A 159 2.33 10.79 -8.55
CA ALA A 159 3.47 9.89 -8.51
C ALA A 159 4.31 10.05 -7.24
N GLN A 160 4.45 11.23 -6.67
CA GLN A 160 5.19 11.45 -5.41
C GLN A 160 4.72 10.51 -4.31
N HIS A 161 3.41 10.42 -4.08
CA HIS A 161 2.83 9.55 -3.05
C HIS A 161 3.09 8.06 -3.33
N TRP A 162 3.01 7.66 -4.60
CA TRP A 162 3.30 6.29 -4.98
C TRP A 162 4.77 5.95 -4.84
N LEU A 163 5.66 6.83 -5.29
CA LEU A 163 7.11 6.65 -5.23
C LEU A 163 7.60 6.53 -3.78
N ASP A 164 7.03 7.30 -2.84
CA ASP A 164 7.32 7.17 -1.41
C ASP A 164 6.93 5.79 -0.88
N VAL A 165 5.71 5.34 -1.17
CA VAL A 165 5.20 4.06 -0.66
C VAL A 165 5.97 2.88 -1.24
N VAL A 166 6.39 2.93 -2.50
CA VAL A 166 7.20 1.89 -3.14
C VAL A 166 8.70 2.04 -2.86
N ARG A 167 9.10 2.98 -2.00
CA ARG A 167 10.50 3.24 -1.60
C ARG A 167 11.44 3.53 -2.77
N PHE A 168 10.96 4.26 -3.78
CA PHE A 168 11.78 4.66 -4.93
C PHE A 168 13.00 5.48 -4.48
N ALA A 169 14.17 5.15 -5.06
CA ALA A 169 15.39 5.94 -4.92
C ALA A 169 16.27 5.79 -6.16
N ASP A 170 17.00 6.84 -6.50
CA ASP A 170 17.94 6.86 -7.62
C ASP A 170 19.32 6.28 -7.27
N THR A 171 19.47 5.72 -6.05
CA THR A 171 20.70 5.13 -5.54
C THR A 171 20.48 3.73 -4.99
N ILE A 172 21.55 2.99 -4.72
CA ILE A 172 21.48 1.61 -4.19
C ILE A 172 21.26 1.53 -2.68
N GLY A 173 21.56 2.58 -1.95
CA GLY A 173 21.32 2.74 -0.52
C GLY A 173 22.40 2.21 0.41
N TYR A 174 22.89 0.98 0.23
CA TYR A 174 23.91 0.42 1.12
C TYR A 174 25.33 0.81 0.69
N HIS A 175 26.24 0.86 1.66
CA HIS A 175 27.68 1.11 1.55
C HIS A 175 28.00 2.39 0.75
N SER A 176 28.39 2.28 -0.52
CA SER A 176 28.80 3.42 -1.35
C SER A 176 27.65 4.31 -1.83
N ASP A 177 26.41 3.84 -1.68
CA ASP A 177 25.20 4.55 -2.13
C ASP A 177 25.32 5.04 -3.60
N THR A 178 25.81 4.16 -4.46
CA THR A 178 26.08 4.46 -5.88
C THR A 178 24.79 4.77 -6.63
N PRO A 179 24.76 5.78 -7.53
CA PRO A 179 23.62 6.05 -8.39
C PRO A 179 23.25 4.87 -9.29
N ARG A 180 21.96 4.71 -9.57
CA ARG A 180 21.43 3.73 -10.53
C ARG A 180 20.40 4.31 -11.47
N ASN A 181 20.37 3.82 -12.70
CA ASN A 181 19.45 4.28 -13.73
C ASN A 181 18.08 3.62 -13.61
N ILE A 182 17.32 3.96 -12.56
CA ILE A 182 15.97 3.44 -12.30
C ILE A 182 14.87 4.47 -12.63
N TYR A 183 15.24 5.68 -13.08
CA TYR A 183 14.31 6.75 -13.42
C TYR A 183 13.19 6.34 -14.42
N PRO A 184 13.37 5.37 -15.34
CA PRO A 184 12.26 4.97 -16.22
C PRO A 184 11.04 4.46 -15.46
N TYR A 185 11.24 3.84 -14.28
CA TYR A 185 10.12 3.44 -13.42
C TYR A 185 9.34 4.66 -12.89
N ARG A 186 10.04 5.72 -12.48
CA ARG A 186 9.38 6.99 -12.09
C ARG A 186 8.52 7.54 -13.23
N ASP A 187 9.08 7.58 -14.42
CA ASP A 187 8.40 8.10 -15.62
C ASP A 187 7.19 7.23 -16.01
N TYR A 188 7.31 5.90 -15.86
CA TYR A 188 6.19 4.96 -15.98
C TYR A 188 5.05 5.28 -14.98
N VAL A 189 5.38 5.55 -13.71
CA VAL A 189 4.39 5.88 -12.68
C VAL A 189 3.68 7.20 -13.01
N ILE A 190 4.43 8.24 -13.39
CA ILE A 190 3.88 9.55 -13.81
C ILE A 190 2.92 9.36 -15.01
N LYS A 191 3.35 8.63 -16.02
CA LYS A 191 2.52 8.32 -17.20
C LYS A 191 1.26 7.54 -16.82
N ALA A 192 1.37 6.56 -15.93
CA ALA A 192 0.24 5.76 -15.49
C ALA A 192 -0.86 6.62 -14.83
N PHE A 193 -0.49 7.60 -13.99
CA PHE A 193 -1.43 8.55 -13.42
C PHE A 193 -2.02 9.49 -14.48
N ASN A 194 -1.20 10.06 -15.36
CA ASN A 194 -1.67 10.97 -16.42
C ASN A 194 -2.61 10.30 -17.43
N THR A 195 -2.44 9.01 -17.67
CA THR A 195 -3.32 8.23 -18.56
C THR A 195 -4.47 7.54 -17.83
N ASN A 196 -4.61 7.78 -16.52
CA ASN A 196 -5.60 7.13 -15.67
C ASN A 196 -5.62 5.60 -15.87
N LYS A 197 -4.41 4.99 -15.86
CA LYS A 197 -4.25 3.54 -16.02
C LYS A 197 -5.10 2.79 -14.98
N PRO A 198 -5.93 1.80 -15.36
CA PRO A 198 -6.72 1.03 -14.40
C PRO A 198 -5.85 0.42 -13.30
N PHE A 199 -6.27 0.54 -12.05
CA PHE A 199 -5.46 0.15 -10.88
C PHE A 199 -5.08 -1.34 -10.88
N ASP A 200 -5.96 -2.21 -11.33
CA ASP A 200 -5.67 -3.64 -11.47
C ASP A 200 -4.58 -3.91 -12.53
N ARG A 201 -4.60 -3.16 -13.64
CA ARG A 201 -3.54 -3.24 -14.66
C ARG A 201 -2.23 -2.69 -14.13
N PHE A 202 -2.24 -1.53 -13.49
CA PHE A 202 -1.08 -0.91 -12.85
C PHE A 202 -0.44 -1.83 -11.81
N THR A 203 -1.26 -2.54 -11.01
CA THR A 203 -0.79 -3.53 -10.04
C THR A 203 -0.11 -4.72 -10.72
N ARG A 204 -0.76 -5.31 -11.73
CA ARG A 204 -0.21 -6.48 -12.45
C ARG A 204 1.11 -6.15 -13.14
N GLU A 205 1.21 -4.99 -13.76
CA GLU A 205 2.43 -4.55 -14.42
C GLU A 205 3.60 -4.39 -13.43
N GLN A 206 3.35 -3.89 -12.24
CA GLN A 206 4.40 -3.73 -11.23
C GLN A 206 4.85 -5.04 -10.59
N LEU A 207 3.94 -5.97 -10.36
CA LEU A 207 4.28 -7.25 -9.73
C LEU A 207 4.86 -8.27 -10.72
N ALA A 208 4.40 -8.26 -11.98
CA ALA A 208 4.66 -9.31 -12.95
C ALA A 208 4.69 -8.80 -14.41
N GLY A 209 5.05 -7.54 -14.65
CA GLY A 209 4.98 -6.89 -15.97
C GLY A 209 5.87 -7.53 -17.03
N ASP A 210 6.93 -8.18 -16.63
CA ASP A 210 7.89 -8.90 -17.48
C ASP A 210 7.36 -10.25 -17.98
N ILE A 211 6.45 -10.88 -17.24
CA ILE A 211 5.88 -12.22 -17.56
C ILE A 211 4.42 -12.16 -18.01
N LEU A 212 3.84 -10.97 -18.21
CA LEU A 212 2.50 -10.84 -18.76
C LEU A 212 2.44 -11.39 -20.20
N PRO A 213 1.30 -11.95 -20.65
CA PRO A 213 1.16 -12.43 -22.03
C PRO A 213 1.38 -11.36 -23.10
N ASP A 214 1.13 -10.10 -22.75
CA ASP A 214 1.32 -8.90 -23.59
C ASP A 214 2.53 -8.07 -23.13
N ALA A 215 3.54 -8.71 -22.55
CA ALA A 215 4.74 -8.06 -22.05
C ALA A 215 5.44 -7.23 -23.13
N ASN A 216 5.76 -6.00 -22.80
CA ASN A 216 6.45 -5.06 -23.66
C ASN A 216 7.42 -4.18 -22.83
N GLN A 217 8.10 -3.22 -23.43
CA GLN A 217 9.04 -2.37 -22.70
C GLN A 217 8.38 -1.66 -21.53
N GLU A 218 7.17 -1.08 -21.69
CA GLU A 218 6.48 -0.34 -20.63
C GLU A 218 6.11 -1.25 -19.45
N THR A 219 5.58 -2.43 -19.70
CA THR A 219 5.22 -3.38 -18.63
C THR A 219 6.44 -3.92 -17.89
N LYS A 220 7.56 -4.16 -18.62
CA LYS A 220 8.84 -4.53 -18.03
C LYS A 220 9.42 -3.42 -17.16
N VAL A 221 9.32 -2.17 -17.59
CA VAL A 221 9.68 -1.01 -16.76
C VAL A 221 8.80 -0.96 -15.51
N GLY A 222 7.51 -1.22 -15.62
CA GLY A 222 6.61 -1.34 -14.47
C GLY A 222 7.10 -2.38 -13.46
N SER A 223 7.54 -3.56 -13.91
CA SER A 223 8.06 -4.63 -13.03
C SER A 223 9.37 -4.29 -12.32
N ALA A 224 10.01 -3.17 -12.67
CA ALA A 224 11.14 -2.64 -11.91
C ALA A 224 10.78 -2.30 -10.44
N PHE A 225 9.49 -2.27 -10.05
CA PHE A 225 9.07 -2.30 -8.66
C PHE A 225 9.83 -3.35 -7.84
N ASN A 226 10.03 -4.54 -8.40
CA ASN A 226 10.76 -5.62 -7.74
C ASN A 226 12.27 -5.33 -7.55
N ARG A 227 12.77 -4.26 -8.16
CA ARG A 227 14.16 -3.84 -8.11
C ARG A 227 14.41 -2.56 -7.30
N LEU A 228 13.37 -1.99 -6.68
CA LEU A 228 13.47 -0.76 -5.87
C LEU A 228 14.04 -1.00 -4.46
N LEU A 229 14.50 -2.19 -4.18
CA LEU A 229 15.10 -2.57 -2.90
C LEU A 229 16.52 -1.99 -2.75
N LEU A 230 17.00 -1.93 -1.50
CA LEU A 230 18.38 -1.55 -1.19
C LEU A 230 19.32 -2.68 -1.56
N THR A 231 20.38 -2.37 -2.30
CA THR A 231 21.42 -3.32 -2.74
C THR A 231 22.80 -2.87 -2.29
N THR A 232 23.84 -3.71 -2.47
CA THR A 232 25.20 -3.39 -2.07
C THR A 232 26.20 -3.77 -3.17
N GLU A 233 27.31 -3.03 -3.21
CA GLU A 233 28.49 -3.35 -4.01
C GLU A 233 29.69 -3.72 -3.09
N GLU A 234 29.44 -4.02 -1.83
CA GLU A 234 30.46 -4.33 -0.85
C GLU A 234 31.07 -5.72 -1.09
N GLY A 235 32.39 -5.79 -1.24
CA GLY A 235 33.10 -7.05 -1.54
C GLY A 235 33.06 -8.09 -0.42
N GLY A 236 32.72 -7.72 0.82
CA GLY A 236 32.54 -8.63 1.95
C GLY A 236 31.13 -9.13 2.18
N ALA A 237 30.19 -8.67 1.38
CA ALA A 237 28.78 -9.04 1.53
C ALA A 237 28.54 -10.52 1.22
N GLN A 238 27.62 -11.14 1.99
CA GLN A 238 27.28 -12.54 1.83
C GLN A 238 26.02 -12.69 0.97
N ALA A 239 26.11 -13.38 -0.17
CA ALA A 239 24.99 -13.49 -1.13
C ALA A 239 23.72 -14.01 -0.48
N LYS A 240 23.77 -15.07 0.33
CA LYS A 240 22.58 -15.63 1.00
C LYS A 240 21.93 -14.70 2.01
N ASP A 241 22.69 -13.79 2.66
CA ASP A 241 22.11 -12.77 3.54
C ASP A 241 21.30 -11.76 2.71
N TYR A 242 21.85 -11.33 1.57
CA TYR A 242 21.15 -10.38 0.70
C TYR A 242 19.95 -11.01 -0.03
N GLU A 243 20.00 -12.26 -0.43
CA GLU A 243 18.82 -12.98 -0.93
C GLU A 243 17.68 -12.96 0.09
N ALA A 244 17.98 -13.25 1.35
CA ALA A 244 17.00 -13.20 2.44
C ALA A 244 16.48 -11.77 2.69
N ARG A 245 17.34 -10.75 2.59
CA ARG A 245 16.96 -9.35 2.70
C ARG A 245 16.05 -8.91 1.55
N TYR A 246 16.36 -9.30 0.32
CA TYR A 246 15.59 -8.97 -0.88
C TYR A 246 14.20 -9.60 -0.85
N LEU A 247 14.11 -10.89 -0.49
CA LEU A 247 12.82 -11.54 -0.28
C LEU A 247 12.00 -10.83 0.79
N THR A 248 12.62 -10.54 1.93
CA THR A 248 11.97 -9.84 3.04
C THR A 248 11.46 -8.47 2.63
N ASP A 249 12.28 -7.71 1.91
CA ASP A 249 11.93 -6.37 1.44
C ASP A 249 10.72 -6.40 0.48
N ARG A 250 10.68 -7.34 -0.47
CA ARG A 250 9.54 -7.50 -1.40
C ARG A 250 8.25 -7.83 -0.68
N VAL A 251 8.28 -8.78 0.27
CA VAL A 251 7.10 -9.12 1.07
C VAL A 251 6.60 -7.93 1.89
N ARG A 252 7.51 -7.18 2.49
CA ARG A 252 7.17 -5.94 3.24
C ARG A 252 6.59 -4.88 2.31
N ALA A 253 7.19 -4.68 1.15
CA ALA A 253 6.72 -3.70 0.18
C ALA A 253 5.32 -4.03 -0.32
N VAL A 254 5.05 -5.28 -0.71
CA VAL A 254 3.70 -5.70 -1.13
C VAL A 254 2.70 -5.52 0.01
N GLY A 255 3.06 -5.92 1.23
CA GLY A 255 2.22 -5.72 2.42
C GLY A 255 1.87 -4.25 2.64
N THR A 256 2.85 -3.36 2.55
CA THR A 256 2.64 -1.92 2.76
C THR A 256 1.85 -1.29 1.62
N VAL A 257 2.25 -1.54 0.37
CA VAL A 257 1.73 -0.85 -0.82
C VAL A 257 0.28 -1.25 -1.13
N TRP A 258 -0.02 -2.55 -1.15
CA TRP A 258 -1.33 -3.04 -1.60
C TRP A 258 -2.25 -3.49 -0.46
N LEU A 259 -1.70 -3.99 0.63
CA LEU A 259 -2.50 -4.50 1.74
C LEU A 259 -2.66 -3.49 2.88
N GLY A 260 -1.87 -2.41 2.90
CA GLY A 260 -1.84 -1.48 4.03
C GLY A 260 -1.45 -2.17 5.35
N GLN A 261 -0.63 -3.24 5.27
CA GLN A 261 -0.27 -4.11 6.40
C GLN A 261 1.21 -4.06 6.69
N THR A 262 1.57 -4.07 7.96
CA THR A 262 2.97 -4.22 8.41
C THR A 262 3.31 -5.71 8.55
N THR A 263 3.71 -6.35 7.47
CA THR A 263 4.00 -7.80 7.45
C THR A 263 5.32 -8.19 8.12
N ALA A 264 6.19 -7.21 8.40
CA ALA A 264 7.56 -7.46 8.88
C ALA A 264 7.67 -8.35 10.13
N CYS A 265 6.74 -8.23 11.09
CA CYS A 265 6.75 -9.04 12.31
C CYS A 265 6.59 -10.55 12.01
N ALA A 266 5.88 -10.86 10.91
CA ALA A 266 5.60 -12.23 10.52
C ALA A 266 6.83 -12.98 9.97
N GLN A 267 7.93 -12.29 9.71
CA GLN A 267 9.21 -12.90 9.34
C GLN A 267 9.75 -13.87 10.41
N CYS A 268 9.58 -13.52 11.70
CA CYS A 268 10.16 -14.29 12.80
C CYS A 268 9.10 -15.02 13.65
N HIS A 269 7.88 -14.52 13.70
CA HIS A 269 6.78 -15.10 14.47
C HIS A 269 5.44 -14.65 13.89
N ASP A 270 4.36 -15.38 14.15
CA ASP A 270 3.02 -14.97 13.76
C ASP A 270 2.73 -13.54 14.21
N HIS A 271 2.13 -12.72 13.34
CA HIS A 271 1.83 -11.34 13.66
C HIS A 271 1.01 -11.24 14.95
N LYS A 272 1.29 -10.23 15.79
CA LYS A 272 0.69 -10.15 17.12
C LYS A 272 -0.79 -9.84 17.10
N PHE A 273 -1.21 -8.98 16.18
CA PHE A 273 -2.57 -8.45 16.12
C PHE A 273 -3.34 -8.90 14.88
N ASP A 274 -2.64 -8.96 13.75
CA ASP A 274 -3.25 -9.26 12.46
C ASP A 274 -3.18 -10.76 12.14
N PRO A 275 -4.11 -11.30 11.34
CA PRO A 275 -4.16 -12.73 11.03
C PRO A 275 -3.11 -13.13 9.97
N ILE A 276 -1.86 -12.75 10.17
CA ILE A 276 -0.73 -13.03 9.29
C ILE A 276 0.23 -13.94 10.03
N SER A 277 0.37 -15.18 9.58
CA SER A 277 1.31 -16.12 10.15
C SER A 277 2.71 -15.99 9.54
N THR A 278 3.73 -16.52 10.21
CA THR A 278 5.07 -16.67 9.63
C THR A 278 5.01 -17.47 8.33
N ARG A 279 4.15 -18.49 8.25
CA ARG A 279 3.93 -19.26 7.03
C ARG A 279 3.43 -18.39 5.89
N ASP A 280 2.47 -17.51 6.13
CA ASP A 280 1.93 -16.58 5.11
C ASP A 280 3.02 -15.66 4.58
N PHE A 281 3.90 -15.17 5.46
CA PHE A 281 5.02 -14.33 5.07
C PHE A 281 5.94 -15.05 4.04
N TYR A 282 6.37 -16.27 4.33
CA TYR A 282 7.24 -17.03 3.44
C TYR A 282 6.51 -17.57 2.22
N THR A 283 5.21 -17.87 2.33
CA THR A 283 4.38 -18.25 1.18
C THR A 283 4.25 -17.08 0.17
N LEU A 284 4.05 -15.85 0.67
CA LEU A 284 4.08 -14.67 -0.19
C LEU A 284 5.47 -14.44 -0.80
N GLY A 285 6.52 -14.66 -0.02
CA GLY A 285 7.90 -14.58 -0.51
C GLY A 285 8.20 -15.54 -1.66
N ALA A 286 7.60 -16.72 -1.64
CA ALA A 286 7.84 -17.74 -2.69
C ALA A 286 7.43 -17.27 -4.10
N PHE A 287 6.49 -16.33 -4.23
CA PHE A 287 6.14 -15.74 -5.53
C PHE A 287 7.26 -14.90 -6.15
N PHE A 288 8.30 -14.56 -5.38
CA PHE A 288 9.45 -13.78 -5.82
C PHE A 288 10.74 -14.60 -5.90
N ALA A 289 10.65 -15.93 -5.72
CA ALA A 289 11.83 -16.80 -5.68
C ALA A 289 12.52 -16.95 -7.04
N ASP A 290 11.78 -16.78 -8.13
CA ASP A 290 12.28 -16.96 -9.50
C ASP A 290 12.80 -15.65 -10.12
N ILE A 291 12.94 -14.58 -9.32
CA ILE A 291 13.49 -13.31 -9.82
C ILE A 291 15.01 -13.49 -9.98
N GLU A 292 15.46 -13.49 -11.21
CA GLU A 292 16.90 -13.47 -11.54
C GLU A 292 17.46 -12.06 -11.37
N GLU A 293 18.45 -11.93 -10.48
CA GLU A 293 19.13 -10.66 -10.20
C GLU A 293 20.54 -10.88 -9.66
N GLY A 294 21.45 -9.95 -9.98
CA GLY A 294 22.74 -9.87 -9.31
C GLY A 294 22.55 -9.55 -7.82
N ILE A 295 23.00 -10.46 -6.95
CA ILE A 295 22.79 -10.31 -5.50
C ILE A 295 23.78 -9.31 -4.90
N ILE A 296 25.04 -9.35 -5.33
CA ILE A 296 26.13 -8.54 -4.81
C ILE A 296 27.01 -8.05 -5.95
N ALA A 297 27.52 -6.84 -5.85
CA ALA A 297 28.63 -6.23 -6.59
C ALA A 297 28.35 -5.88 -8.07
N ALA A 298 28.43 -6.77 -9.00
CA ALA A 298 28.38 -6.40 -10.41
C ALA A 298 26.94 -6.21 -10.88
N ARG A 299 26.58 -5.01 -11.24
CA ARG A 299 25.31 -4.77 -11.92
C ARG A 299 25.38 -5.31 -13.34
N GLU A 300 24.56 -6.28 -13.63
CA GLU A 300 24.23 -6.63 -15.00
C GLU A 300 23.78 -5.33 -15.73
N PRO A 301 24.19 -5.13 -17.00
CA PRO A 301 23.65 -4.04 -17.77
C PRO A 301 22.13 -4.17 -17.80
N GLY A 302 21.44 -3.10 -17.37
CA GLY A 302 19.99 -3.07 -17.36
C GLY A 302 19.39 -3.23 -18.75
N MET A 303 18.11 -3.51 -18.83
CA MET A 303 17.38 -3.50 -20.09
C MET A 303 17.46 -2.10 -20.70
N PRO A 304 17.86 -1.92 -21.99
CA PRO A 304 17.77 -0.65 -22.67
C PRO A 304 16.32 -0.17 -22.70
N VAL A 305 16.08 1.04 -22.27
CA VAL A 305 14.79 1.72 -22.41
C VAL A 305 14.93 2.73 -23.53
N VAL A 306 14.21 2.50 -24.61
CA VAL A 306 14.27 3.31 -25.81
C VAL A 306 13.02 4.17 -25.88
N ASP A 307 13.18 5.47 -26.11
CA ASP A 307 12.05 6.33 -26.43
C ASP A 307 11.58 6.15 -27.88
N GLU A 308 10.34 6.54 -28.16
CA GLU A 308 9.72 6.37 -29.48
C GLU A 308 10.48 7.10 -30.59
N ALA A 309 11.19 8.18 -30.27
CA ALA A 309 12.00 8.94 -31.23
C ALA A 309 13.26 8.17 -31.66
N ASN A 310 13.84 7.42 -30.74
CA ASN A 310 15.05 6.65 -30.98
C ASN A 310 14.75 5.22 -31.50
N GLU A 311 13.57 4.67 -31.35
CA GLU A 311 13.20 3.33 -31.89
C GLU A 311 13.44 3.23 -33.39
N LYS A 312 13.03 4.25 -34.17
CA LYS A 312 13.21 4.27 -35.62
C LYS A 312 14.69 4.38 -36.01
N ALA A 313 15.47 5.17 -35.27
CA ALA A 313 16.89 5.29 -35.48
C ALA A 313 17.64 3.99 -35.20
N ILE A 314 17.32 3.33 -34.13
CA ILE A 314 17.89 2.01 -33.75
C ILE A 314 17.53 0.98 -34.82
N ALA A 315 16.27 0.86 -35.21
CA ALA A 315 15.82 -0.08 -36.23
C ALA A 315 16.56 0.15 -37.58
N ALA A 316 16.84 1.40 -37.95
CA ALA A 316 17.62 1.73 -39.15
C ALA A 316 19.09 1.30 -39.02
N VAL A 317 19.69 1.42 -37.82
CA VAL A 317 21.07 0.96 -37.55
C VAL A 317 21.12 -0.58 -37.56
N ASP A 318 20.19 -1.26 -36.93
CA ASP A 318 20.11 -2.70 -36.92
C ASP A 318 19.95 -3.29 -38.32
N ALA A 319 19.12 -2.69 -39.16
CA ALA A 319 18.98 -3.09 -40.56
C ALA A 319 20.31 -2.94 -41.34
N ARG A 320 21.08 -1.87 -41.06
CA ARG A 320 22.41 -1.67 -41.68
C ARG A 320 23.43 -2.70 -41.19
N ILE A 321 23.40 -3.05 -39.92
CA ILE A 321 24.28 -4.10 -39.36
C ILE A 321 23.95 -5.44 -40.02
N ALA A 322 22.67 -5.84 -40.04
CA ALA A 322 22.24 -7.09 -40.65
C ALA A 322 22.62 -7.16 -42.16
N ALA A 323 22.48 -6.04 -42.91
CA ALA A 323 22.90 -5.97 -44.29
C ALA A 323 24.43 -6.07 -44.49
N ALA A 324 25.20 -5.58 -43.52
CA ALA A 324 26.68 -5.68 -43.56
C ALA A 324 27.12 -7.11 -43.22
N GLU A 325 26.53 -7.75 -42.22
CA GLU A 325 26.81 -9.15 -41.85
C GLU A 325 26.46 -10.13 -42.96
N ALA A 326 25.37 -9.90 -43.68
CA ALA A 326 25.00 -10.71 -44.87
C ALA A 326 26.00 -10.64 -46.01
N LYS A 327 26.84 -9.58 -46.09
CA LYS A 327 27.89 -9.41 -47.09
C LYS A 327 29.21 -10.08 -46.71
N VAL A 328 29.37 -10.42 -45.44
CA VAL A 328 30.60 -11.06 -44.92
C VAL A 328 30.46 -12.58 -44.91
N LYS A 329 29.26 -13.11 -44.97
CA LYS A 329 28.97 -14.55 -45.19
C LYS A 329 28.98 -14.85 -46.70
#